data_799454c11b5fb4fddba5a7b1e0043c4c
#
_entry.id   799454c11b5fb4fddba5a7b1e0043c4c
#
_cell.length_a   1.000
_cell.length_b   1.000
_cell.length_c   1.000
_cell.angle_alpha   90.00
_cell.angle_beta   90.00
_cell.angle_gamma   90.00
#
_symmetry.space_group_name_H-M   'P 1'
#
loop_
_entity.id
_entity.type
_entity.pdbx_description
1 polymer ?
#
loop_
_entity_poly.entity_id
_entity_poly.type
_entity_poly.pdbx_seq_one_letter_code
_entity_poly.pdbx_strand_id
1 'polypeptide(L)'
;DGICSSETAMLSQVTGDLNTFCTQGGSMLDRSDKGQKFAQLYRAEYKRDPLTYAAAFYDGMHMLAAAIESTQSTDTKKVVQAIANGKYAGVTGEFSYDAKHDLKSSAVTVYTFKGKDVVPLKSL
;
A
#
# COMPACT_ATOMS: atom_id res chain seq x y z
N ASP A 1 2.18 -10.77 -6.45
CA ASP A 1 1.66 -9.50 -6.08
C ASP A 1 0.83 -8.84 -7.18
N GLY A 2 1.30 -8.56 -8.38
CA GLY A 2 0.47 -7.97 -9.45
C GLY A 2 -0.83 -8.75 -9.76
N ILE A 3 -0.86 -10.05 -9.52
CA ILE A 3 -2.05 -10.88 -9.74
C ILE A 3 -3.20 -10.55 -8.78
N CYS A 4 -2.93 -9.86 -7.67
CA CYS A 4 -3.95 -9.37 -6.75
C CYS A 4 -4.73 -8.15 -7.29
N SER A 5 -4.57 -7.76 -8.54
CA SER A 5 -5.40 -6.75 -9.17
C SER A 5 -6.52 -7.38 -9.99
N SER A 6 -7.71 -6.77 -9.95
CA SER A 6 -8.84 -7.24 -10.77
C SER A 6 -8.52 -7.24 -12.27
N GLU A 7 -7.72 -6.27 -12.73
CA GLU A 7 -7.29 -6.20 -14.14
C GLU A 7 -6.41 -7.39 -14.51
N THR A 8 -5.41 -7.72 -13.67
CA THR A 8 -4.54 -8.87 -13.91
C THR A 8 -5.30 -10.19 -13.80
N ALA A 9 -6.23 -10.31 -12.84
CA ALA A 9 -7.08 -11.48 -12.72
C ALA A 9 -7.95 -11.68 -13.98
N MET A 10 -8.50 -10.60 -14.53
CA MET A 10 -9.26 -10.65 -15.79
C MET A 10 -8.40 -11.10 -16.97
N LEU A 11 -7.20 -10.54 -17.12
CA LEU A 11 -6.28 -10.86 -18.20
C LEU A 11 -5.76 -12.30 -18.13
N SER A 12 -5.52 -12.81 -16.92
CA SER A 12 -5.05 -14.18 -16.70
C SER A 12 -6.17 -15.22 -16.70
N GLN A 13 -7.43 -14.80 -16.88
CA GLN A 13 -8.61 -15.67 -16.85
C GLN A 13 -8.77 -16.45 -15.52
N VAL A 14 -8.20 -15.96 -14.43
CA VAL A 14 -8.39 -16.52 -13.10
C VAL A 14 -9.83 -16.30 -12.69
N THR A 15 -10.51 -17.36 -12.29
CA THR A 15 -11.89 -17.31 -11.80
C THR A 15 -11.95 -17.77 -10.34
N GLY A 16 -12.96 -17.27 -9.60
CA GLY A 16 -13.09 -17.48 -8.16
C GLY A 16 -13.33 -18.91 -7.70
N ASP A 17 -13.53 -19.84 -8.62
CA ASP A 17 -13.83 -21.25 -8.28
C ASP A 17 -12.58 -22.12 -8.13
N LEU A 18 -11.39 -21.54 -8.27
CA LEU A 18 -10.12 -22.28 -8.33
C LEU A 18 -9.34 -22.34 -7.01
N ASN A 19 -9.95 -21.99 -5.87
CA ASN A 19 -9.21 -21.88 -4.59
C ASN A 19 -7.89 -21.11 -4.72
N THR A 20 -7.91 -20.05 -5.54
CA THR A 20 -6.74 -19.24 -5.82
C THR A 20 -6.65 -18.12 -4.80
N PHE A 21 -5.45 -17.97 -4.26
CA PHE A 21 -5.14 -16.91 -3.30
C PHE A 21 -3.95 -16.10 -3.78
N CYS A 22 -3.92 -14.84 -3.38
CA CYS A 22 -2.76 -13.99 -3.57
C CYS A 22 -2.50 -13.14 -2.33
N THR A 23 -1.29 -12.67 -2.18
CA THR A 23 -0.89 -11.82 -1.06
C THR A 23 -0.39 -10.47 -1.56
N GLN A 24 -0.66 -9.44 -0.78
CA GLN A 24 -0.16 -8.09 -1.04
C GLN A 24 0.29 -7.45 0.28
N GLY A 25 1.41 -6.75 0.23
CA GLY A 25 1.88 -5.96 1.37
C GLY A 25 0.97 -4.76 1.63
N GLY A 26 0.83 -4.42 2.91
CA GLY A 26 -0.02 -3.34 3.38
C GLY A 26 -1.37 -3.79 3.92
N SER A 27 -1.97 -2.93 4.73
CA SER A 27 -3.33 -3.10 5.24
C SER A 27 -4.35 -2.69 4.17
N MET A 28 -5.54 -3.26 4.27
CA MET A 28 -6.68 -2.80 3.47
C MET A 28 -7.02 -1.35 3.80
N LEU A 29 -7.30 -0.54 2.78
CA LEU A 29 -7.61 0.88 2.95
C LEU A 29 -8.87 1.14 3.80
N ASP A 30 -9.81 0.21 3.81
CA ASP A 30 -11.04 0.31 4.60
C ASP A 30 -10.83 0.06 6.10
N ARG A 31 -9.64 -0.38 6.52
CA ARG A 31 -9.30 -0.66 7.91
C ARG A 31 -8.94 0.57 8.74
N SER A 32 -8.74 1.72 8.12
CA SER A 32 -8.40 2.96 8.81
C SER A 32 -9.15 4.16 8.24
N ASP A 33 -9.42 5.16 9.07
CA ASP A 33 -10.05 6.41 8.64
C ASP A 33 -9.22 7.12 7.57
N LYS A 34 -7.89 7.07 7.68
CA LYS A 34 -6.98 7.63 6.68
C LYS A 34 -7.10 6.92 5.34
N GLY A 35 -7.15 5.60 5.34
CA GLY A 35 -7.31 4.81 4.13
C GLY A 35 -8.66 5.03 3.45
N GLN A 36 -9.73 5.08 4.24
CA GLN A 36 -11.08 5.38 3.73
C GLN A 36 -11.15 6.77 3.11
N LYS A 37 -10.60 7.78 3.80
CA LYS A 37 -10.53 9.15 3.29
C LYS A 37 -9.71 9.24 2.01
N PHE A 38 -8.55 8.56 1.95
CA PHE A 38 -7.76 8.49 0.72
C PHE A 38 -8.57 7.92 -0.43
N ALA A 39 -9.23 6.77 -0.23
CA ALA A 39 -10.04 6.14 -1.27
C ALA A 39 -11.20 7.04 -1.74
N GLN A 40 -11.85 7.75 -0.81
CA GLN A 40 -12.90 8.71 -1.13
C GLN A 40 -12.38 9.87 -1.99
N LEU A 41 -11.26 10.48 -1.60
CA LEU A 41 -10.65 11.59 -2.35
C LEU A 41 -10.18 11.13 -3.72
N TYR A 42 -9.58 9.95 -3.79
CA TYR A 42 -9.13 9.37 -5.05
C TYR A 42 -10.30 9.16 -6.03
N ARG A 43 -11.43 8.60 -5.55
CA ARG A 43 -12.65 8.44 -6.37
C ARG A 43 -13.22 9.79 -6.82
N ALA A 44 -13.19 10.79 -5.95
CA ALA A 44 -13.69 12.12 -6.27
C ALA A 44 -12.87 12.77 -7.39
N GLU A 45 -11.54 12.62 -7.36
CA GLU A 45 -10.62 13.20 -8.33
C GLU A 45 -10.61 12.41 -9.65
N TYR A 46 -10.35 11.10 -9.57
CA TYR A 46 -10.08 10.27 -10.74
C TYR A 46 -11.27 9.49 -11.29
N LYS A 47 -12.45 9.59 -10.63
CA LYS A 47 -13.71 8.90 -11.01
C LYS A 47 -13.58 7.38 -11.11
N ARG A 48 -12.62 6.80 -10.38
CA ARG A 48 -12.36 5.35 -10.29
C ARG A 48 -11.77 4.98 -8.93
N ASP A 49 -11.78 3.71 -8.59
CA ASP A 49 -11.14 3.20 -7.39
C ASP A 49 -9.60 3.28 -7.48
N PRO A 50 -8.91 3.43 -6.32
CA PRO A 50 -7.47 3.32 -6.28
C PRO A 50 -7.01 1.96 -6.79
N LEU A 51 -6.08 1.95 -7.74
CA LEU A 51 -5.44 0.73 -8.20
C LEU A 51 -4.44 0.20 -7.15
N THR A 52 -4.01 -1.03 -7.33
CA THR A 52 -3.19 -1.84 -6.41
C THR A 52 -2.07 -1.07 -5.70
N TYR A 53 -1.35 -0.22 -6.43
CA TYR A 53 -0.19 0.50 -5.86
C TYR A 53 -0.44 1.98 -5.55
N ALA A 54 -1.64 2.51 -5.84
CA ALA A 54 -1.90 3.94 -5.70
C ALA A 54 -1.64 4.43 -4.27
N ALA A 55 -2.12 3.70 -3.27
CA ALA A 55 -1.94 4.05 -1.86
C ALA A 55 -0.48 3.93 -1.40
N ALA A 56 0.24 2.90 -1.85
CA ALA A 56 1.65 2.71 -1.50
C ALA A 56 2.54 3.81 -2.09
N PHE A 57 2.31 4.22 -3.33
CA PHE A 57 3.03 5.35 -3.92
C PHE A 57 2.67 6.67 -3.26
N TYR A 58 1.41 6.87 -2.89
CA TYR A 58 0.99 8.03 -2.12
C TYR A 58 1.76 8.13 -0.80
N ASP A 59 1.82 7.05 -0.03
CA ASP A 59 2.57 7.00 1.22
C ASP A 59 4.06 7.22 1.01
N GLY A 60 4.65 6.59 -0.01
CA GLY A 60 6.06 6.75 -0.35
C GLY A 60 6.44 8.21 -0.66
N MET A 61 5.61 8.90 -1.43
CA MET A 61 5.84 10.32 -1.75
C MET A 61 5.68 11.22 -0.54
N HIS A 62 4.70 10.98 0.32
CA HIS A 62 4.53 11.75 1.55
C HIS A 62 5.67 11.50 2.55
N MET A 63 6.13 10.26 2.67
CA MET A 63 7.28 9.93 3.51
C MET A 63 8.55 10.62 3.02
N LEU A 64 8.78 10.66 1.71
CA LEU A 64 9.90 11.37 1.10
C LEU A 64 9.82 12.87 1.37
N ALA A 65 8.66 13.49 1.16
CA ALA A 65 8.44 14.90 1.41
C ALA A 65 8.69 15.26 2.89
N ALA A 66 8.14 14.46 3.82
CA ALA A 66 8.36 14.66 5.25
C ALA A 66 9.84 14.55 5.65
N ALA A 67 10.59 13.64 5.02
CA ALA A 67 12.04 13.50 5.26
C ALA A 67 12.82 14.72 4.75
N ILE A 68 12.48 15.25 3.58
CA ILE A 68 13.09 16.48 3.03
C ILE A 68 12.77 17.68 3.94
N GLU A 69 11.52 17.83 4.37
CA GLU A 69 11.12 18.88 5.30
C GLU A 69 11.87 18.79 6.63
N SER A 70 11.95 17.62 7.22
CA SER A 70 12.62 17.41 8.52
C SER A 70 14.11 17.71 8.48
N THR A 71 14.75 17.39 7.35
CA THR A 71 16.19 17.60 7.18
C THR A 71 16.54 18.97 6.59
N GLN A 72 15.56 19.71 6.08
CA GLN A 72 15.73 20.94 5.31
C GLN A 72 16.78 20.78 4.19
N SER A 73 16.82 19.58 3.57
CA SER A 73 17.85 19.19 2.61
C SER A 73 17.31 18.20 1.59
N THR A 74 17.81 18.32 0.36
CA THR A 74 17.62 17.31 -0.71
C THR A 74 18.84 16.38 -0.87
N ASP A 75 19.82 16.49 0.03
CA ASP A 75 20.97 15.56 0.05
C ASP A 75 20.48 14.13 0.32
N THR A 76 20.78 13.23 -0.61
CA THR A 76 20.27 11.84 -0.59
C THR A 76 20.65 11.13 0.69
N LYS A 77 21.86 11.34 1.23
CA LYS A 77 22.30 10.64 2.46
C LYS A 77 21.50 11.09 3.66
N LYS A 78 21.26 12.40 3.78
CA LYS A 78 20.45 12.96 4.88
C LYS A 78 19.01 12.50 4.80
N VAL A 79 18.41 12.53 3.62
CA VAL A 79 17.02 12.11 3.39
C VAL A 79 16.84 10.62 3.69
N VAL A 80 17.71 9.76 3.16
CA VAL A 80 17.67 8.30 3.43
C VAL A 80 17.84 8.01 4.93
N GLN A 81 18.74 8.72 5.60
CA GLN A 81 18.93 8.53 7.04
C GLN A 81 17.73 8.99 7.85
N ALA A 82 17.06 10.08 7.43
CA ALA A 82 15.83 10.55 8.06
C ALA A 82 14.69 9.53 7.91
N ILE A 83 14.53 8.94 6.72
CA ILE A 83 13.55 7.88 6.47
C ILE A 83 13.86 6.64 7.33
N ALA A 84 15.11 6.18 7.32
CA ALA A 84 15.53 4.98 8.04
C ALA A 84 15.33 5.08 9.57
N ASN A 85 15.51 6.27 10.13
CA ASN A 85 15.36 6.52 11.57
C ASN A 85 13.96 7.04 11.95
N GLY A 86 13.14 7.37 10.98
CA GLY A 86 11.83 7.95 11.16
C GLY A 86 10.73 6.93 11.43
N LYS A 87 9.56 7.47 11.78
CA LYS A 87 8.28 6.75 11.78
C LYS A 87 7.31 7.55 10.94
N TYR A 88 6.61 6.86 10.07
CA TYR A 88 5.62 7.48 9.21
C TYR A 88 4.28 6.73 9.32
N ALA A 89 3.19 7.46 9.56
CA ALA A 89 1.84 6.92 9.63
C ALA A 89 1.09 7.24 8.32
N GLY A 90 1.15 6.30 7.38
CA GLY A 90 0.52 6.39 6.08
C GLY A 90 -0.95 5.97 6.05
N VAL A 91 -1.49 5.92 4.84
CA VAL A 91 -2.85 5.41 4.57
C VAL A 91 -2.88 3.88 4.50
N THR A 92 -1.74 3.24 4.19
CA THR A 92 -1.59 1.78 4.13
C THR A 92 -1.05 1.18 5.43
N GLY A 93 -0.67 1.99 6.41
CA GLY A 93 -0.17 1.55 7.71
C GLY A 93 0.94 2.42 8.27
N GLU A 94 1.57 1.94 9.33
CA GLU A 94 2.73 2.59 9.92
C GLU A 94 4.03 2.00 9.36
N PHE A 95 4.99 2.88 9.08
CA PHE A 95 6.29 2.51 8.56
C PHE A 95 7.38 2.89 9.56
N SER A 96 8.21 1.93 9.90
CA SER A 96 9.48 2.13 10.59
C SER A 96 10.44 1.01 10.21
N TYR A 97 11.73 1.30 10.24
CA TYR A 97 12.75 0.40 9.71
C TYR A 97 13.69 -0.08 10.82
N ASP A 98 14.22 -1.26 10.66
CA ASP A 98 15.28 -1.79 11.52
C ASP A 98 16.68 -1.36 11.02
N ALA A 99 17.74 -1.85 11.67
CA ALA A 99 19.12 -1.53 11.30
C ALA A 99 19.55 -2.11 9.93
N LYS A 100 18.77 -3.03 9.37
CA LYS A 100 18.99 -3.60 8.02
C LYS A 100 18.14 -2.89 6.96
N HIS A 101 17.37 -1.88 7.37
CA HIS A 101 16.40 -1.15 6.55
C HIS A 101 15.19 -2.00 6.13
N ASP A 102 14.93 -3.10 6.86
CA ASP A 102 13.70 -3.86 6.70
C ASP A 102 12.56 -3.22 7.51
N LEU A 103 11.33 -3.34 7.04
CA LEU A 103 10.16 -2.88 7.79
C LEU A 103 10.02 -3.68 9.09
N LYS A 104 9.94 -2.99 10.24
CA LYS A 104 9.77 -3.63 11.56
C LYS A 104 8.43 -4.33 11.71
N SER A 105 7.41 -3.82 11.06
CA SER A 105 6.11 -4.45 10.93
C SER A 105 5.53 -4.12 9.57
N SER A 106 5.07 -5.12 8.86
CA SER A 106 4.32 -4.93 7.63
C SER A 106 3.08 -5.81 7.70
N ALA A 107 1.91 -5.20 7.53
CA ALA A 107 0.71 -5.99 7.31
C ALA A 107 0.84 -6.72 5.97
N VAL A 108 0.36 -7.94 5.90
CA VAL A 108 0.18 -8.68 4.65
C VAL A 108 -1.29 -9.05 4.55
N THR A 109 -1.93 -8.66 3.47
CA THR A 109 -3.32 -9.01 3.22
C THR A 109 -3.40 -10.17 2.24
N VAL A 110 -4.14 -11.20 2.62
CA VAL A 110 -4.47 -12.35 1.77
C VAL A 110 -5.78 -12.07 1.07
N TYR A 111 -5.82 -12.29 -0.22
CA TYR A 111 -6.98 -12.12 -1.08
C TYR A 111 -7.37 -13.44 -1.72
N THR A 112 -8.64 -13.56 -2.08
CA THR A 112 -9.18 -14.60 -2.96
C THR A 112 -9.95 -13.96 -4.11
N PHE A 113 -10.34 -14.78 -5.07
CA PHE A 113 -11.15 -14.35 -6.20
C PHE A 113 -12.59 -14.80 -6.03
N LYS A 114 -13.54 -13.89 -6.30
CA LYS A 114 -14.96 -14.21 -6.44
C LYS A 114 -15.42 -13.74 -7.82
N GLY A 115 -15.57 -14.70 -8.74
CA GLY A 115 -15.73 -14.37 -10.15
C GLY A 115 -14.50 -13.60 -10.66
N LYS A 116 -14.71 -12.37 -11.10
CA LYS A 116 -13.63 -11.47 -11.58
C LYS A 116 -13.11 -10.50 -10.51
N ASP A 117 -13.67 -10.54 -9.32
CA ASP A 117 -13.34 -9.60 -8.26
C ASP A 117 -12.27 -10.19 -7.32
N VAL A 118 -11.30 -9.35 -6.94
CA VAL A 118 -10.32 -9.66 -5.92
C VAL A 118 -10.87 -9.21 -4.57
N VAL A 119 -11.09 -10.16 -3.68
CA VAL A 119 -11.75 -9.93 -2.39
C VAL A 119 -10.78 -10.22 -1.25
N PRO A 120 -10.60 -9.28 -0.31
CA PRO A 120 -9.74 -9.50 0.84
C PRO A 120 -10.35 -10.54 1.79
N LEU A 121 -9.53 -11.48 2.24
CA LEU A 121 -9.90 -12.49 3.24
C LEU A 121 -9.43 -12.11 4.63
N LYS A 122 -8.14 -11.79 4.77
CA LYS A 122 -7.51 -11.55 6.07
C LYS A 122 -6.25 -10.71 5.90
N SER A 123 -6.02 -9.78 6.83
CA SER A 123 -4.72 -9.14 7.05
C SER A 123 -4.03 -9.82 8.24
N LEU A 124 -2.74 -10.08 8.07
CA LEU A 124 -1.85 -10.70 9.04
C LEU A 124 -0.88 -9.66 9.57
#